data_254234db525595f0f1392505370a322f
#
_entry.id   254234db525595f0f1392505370a322f
#
_cell.length_a   1.000
_cell.length_b   1.000
_cell.length_c   1.000
_cell.angle_alpha   90.00
_cell.angle_beta   90.00
_cell.angle_gamma   90.00
#
_symmetry.space_group_name_H-M   'P 1'
#
loop_
_entity.id
_entity.type
_entity.pdbx_description
1 polymer ?
#
loop_
_entity_poly.entity_id
_entity_poly.type
_entity_poly.pdbx_seq_one_letter_code
_entity_poly.pdbx_strand_id
1 'polypeptide(L)'
;MVNKSKRKGSRREYQMRDWFKELGFRCKRVILSGALGGKFSGDLDLFLPRNRKPIKVEVKGRKTEPAKTLLGWKKDCDILIVKVDNKPPYFLLDEDIMKVILSRVK
;
A
#
# COMPACT_ATOMS: atom_id res chain seq x y z
N MET A 1 8.07 15.46 -21.96
CA MET A 1 8.54 14.07 -22.14
C MET A 1 8.56 13.34 -20.80
N VAL A 2 7.92 12.20 -20.74
CA VAL A 2 7.84 11.41 -19.52
C VAL A 2 9.09 10.54 -19.40
N ASN A 3 9.83 10.64 -18.31
CA ASN A 3 11.03 9.84 -18.11
C ASN A 3 10.66 8.39 -17.65
N LYS A 4 11.65 7.49 -17.75
CA LYS A 4 11.43 6.07 -17.42
C LYS A 4 11.00 5.86 -15.98
N SER A 5 11.48 6.65 -15.04
CA SER A 5 11.13 6.53 -13.62
C SER A 5 9.65 6.82 -13.38
N LYS A 6 9.10 7.83 -14.02
CA LYS A 6 7.67 8.15 -13.91
C LYS A 6 6.81 7.03 -14.49
N ARG A 7 7.22 6.47 -15.65
CA ARG A 7 6.48 5.35 -16.26
C ARG A 7 6.45 4.13 -15.36
N LYS A 8 7.59 3.78 -14.76
CA LYS A 8 7.66 2.63 -13.84
C LYS A 8 6.79 2.84 -12.60
N GLY A 9 6.84 4.05 -12.03
CA GLY A 9 6.01 4.38 -10.87
C GLY A 9 4.53 4.26 -11.16
N SER A 10 4.09 4.84 -12.28
CA SER A 10 2.67 4.77 -12.68
C SER A 10 2.22 3.34 -12.93
N ARG A 11 3.05 2.52 -13.56
CA ARG A 11 2.71 1.13 -13.82
C ARG A 11 2.48 0.35 -12.52
N ARG A 12 3.33 0.54 -11.53
CA ARG A 12 3.17 -0.13 -10.23
C ARG A 12 1.91 0.33 -9.51
N GLU A 13 1.59 1.62 -9.61
CA GLU A 13 0.36 2.16 -9.04
C GLU A 13 -0.86 1.50 -9.70
N TYR A 14 -0.89 1.39 -11.02
CA TYR A 14 -1.98 0.72 -11.74
C TYR A 14 -2.08 -0.75 -11.37
N GLN A 15 -0.95 -1.43 -11.23
CA GLN A 15 -0.94 -2.84 -10.82
C GLN A 15 -1.59 -3.02 -9.46
N MET A 16 -1.24 -2.18 -8.49
CA MET A 16 -1.80 -2.28 -7.14
C MET A 16 -3.26 -1.87 -7.11
N ARG A 17 -3.64 -0.83 -7.85
CA ARG A 17 -5.05 -0.46 -7.99
C ARG A 17 -5.87 -1.64 -8.50
N ASP A 18 -5.39 -2.29 -9.56
CA ASP A 18 -6.11 -3.40 -10.17
C ASP A 18 -6.15 -4.61 -9.26
N TRP A 19 -5.09 -4.84 -8.48
CA TRP A 19 -5.05 -5.90 -7.49
C TRP A 19 -6.18 -5.74 -6.45
N PHE A 20 -6.36 -4.53 -5.92
CA PHE A 20 -7.47 -4.26 -5.00
C PHE A 20 -8.84 -4.43 -5.68
N LYS A 21 -8.95 -3.98 -6.92
CA LYS A 21 -10.20 -4.10 -7.66
C LYS A 21 -10.56 -5.56 -7.94
N GLU A 22 -9.59 -6.39 -8.24
CA GLU A 22 -9.80 -7.82 -8.43
C GLU A 22 -10.33 -8.50 -7.17
N LEU A 23 -9.92 -8.00 -6.00
CA LEU A 23 -10.44 -8.50 -4.73
C LEU A 23 -11.82 -7.95 -4.40
N GLY A 24 -12.35 -7.08 -5.24
CA GLY A 24 -13.70 -6.54 -5.07
C GLY A 24 -13.78 -5.21 -4.34
N PHE A 25 -12.69 -4.48 -4.23
CA PHE A 25 -12.68 -3.19 -3.56
C PHE A 25 -12.55 -2.05 -4.57
N ARG A 26 -13.17 -0.94 -4.24
CA ARG A 26 -13.01 0.28 -5.03
C ARG A 26 -11.65 0.89 -4.71
N CYS A 27 -10.88 1.18 -5.74
CA CYS A 27 -9.57 1.79 -5.59
C CYS A 27 -9.31 2.73 -6.74
N LYS A 28 -8.85 3.93 -6.44
CA LYS A 28 -8.60 4.96 -7.45
C LYS A 28 -7.19 5.52 -7.30
N ARG A 29 -6.58 5.84 -8.41
CA ARG A 29 -5.29 6.52 -8.42
C ARG A 29 -5.50 8.00 -8.12
N VAL A 30 -4.63 8.56 -7.25
CA VAL A 30 -4.67 9.98 -6.90
C VAL A 30 -3.95 10.77 -7.99
N ILE A 31 -4.67 11.65 -8.67
CA ILE A 31 -4.14 12.36 -9.84
C ILE A 31 -3.09 13.41 -9.46
N LEU A 32 -3.31 14.15 -8.38
CA LEU A 32 -2.42 15.25 -7.97
C LEU A 32 -1.61 14.89 -6.73
N SER A 33 -1.12 13.66 -6.70
CA SER A 33 -0.39 13.14 -5.53
C SER A 33 0.87 13.94 -5.22
N GLY A 34 1.15 14.10 -3.94
CA GLY A 34 2.40 14.66 -3.44
C GLY A 34 2.45 16.17 -3.31
N ALA A 35 1.98 16.91 -4.30
CA ALA A 35 2.13 18.37 -4.32
C ALA A 35 1.20 19.09 -3.35
N LEU A 36 -0.01 18.60 -3.20
CA LEU A 36 -1.05 19.29 -2.43
C LEU A 36 -1.29 18.71 -1.03
N GLY A 37 -0.78 17.51 -0.74
CA GLY A 37 -0.98 16.87 0.55
C GLY A 37 -2.45 16.60 0.88
N GLY A 38 -2.75 16.32 2.14
CA GLY A 38 -4.11 16.09 2.59
C GLY A 38 -4.84 15.00 1.81
N LYS A 39 -6.00 15.32 1.25
CA LYS A 39 -6.78 14.37 0.47
C LYS A 39 -6.09 13.91 -0.82
N PHE A 40 -5.04 14.62 -1.24
CA PHE A 40 -4.26 14.29 -2.41
C PHE A 40 -2.94 13.59 -2.06
N SER A 41 -2.73 13.23 -0.79
CA SER A 41 -1.53 12.50 -0.40
C SER A 41 -1.65 11.03 -0.79
N GLY A 42 -0.49 10.37 -0.94
CA GLY A 42 -0.44 8.99 -1.37
C GLY A 42 -0.64 8.82 -2.87
N ASP A 43 -0.55 7.59 -3.33
CA ASP A 43 -0.69 7.27 -4.74
C ASP A 43 -2.07 6.74 -5.10
N LEU A 44 -2.72 6.07 -4.16
CA LEU A 44 -4.02 5.45 -4.37
C LEU A 44 -4.96 5.78 -3.22
N ASP A 45 -6.24 5.83 -3.53
CA ASP A 45 -7.32 5.87 -2.55
C ASP A 45 -8.02 4.52 -2.55
N LEU A 46 -7.97 3.82 -1.42
CA LEU A 46 -8.63 2.54 -1.24
C LEU A 46 -9.90 2.74 -0.42
N PHE A 47 -11.03 2.33 -0.97
CA PHE A 47 -12.33 2.46 -0.32
C PHE A 47 -12.78 1.13 0.24
N LEU A 48 -12.89 1.05 1.56
CA LEU A 48 -13.41 -0.14 2.22
C LEU A 48 -14.91 0.03 2.50
N PRO A 49 -15.67 -1.07 2.56
CA PRO A 49 -17.09 -0.98 2.92
C PRO A 49 -17.29 -0.28 4.25
N ARG A 50 -18.31 0.56 4.33
CA ARG A 50 -18.69 1.29 5.56
C ARG A 50 -17.65 2.33 6.01
N ASN A 51 -16.64 2.58 5.21
CA ASN A 51 -15.64 3.59 5.52
C ASN A 51 -15.80 4.77 4.57
N ARG A 52 -16.20 5.94 5.09
CA ARG A 52 -16.46 7.12 4.27
C ARG A 52 -15.18 7.72 3.68
N LYS A 53 -14.12 7.68 4.47
CA LYS A 53 -12.84 8.24 4.03
C LYS A 53 -11.99 7.14 3.39
N PRO A 54 -11.34 7.44 2.27
CA PRO A 54 -10.45 6.45 1.67
C PRO A 54 -9.21 6.24 2.53
N ILE A 55 -8.67 5.03 2.45
CA ILE A 55 -7.36 4.72 3.03
C ILE A 55 -6.32 5.16 2.02
N LYS A 56 -5.38 5.99 2.45
CA LYS A 56 -4.33 6.50 1.59
C LYS A 56 -3.22 5.46 1.48
N VAL A 57 -2.87 5.10 0.25
CA VAL A 57 -1.88 4.06 -0.03
C VAL A 57 -0.73 4.66 -0.82
N GLU A 58 0.48 4.46 -0.32
CA GLU A 58 1.70 4.85 -1.03
C GLU A 58 2.32 3.59 -1.65
N VAL A 59 2.65 3.66 -2.93
CA VAL A 59 3.23 2.53 -3.65
C VAL A 59 4.68 2.86 -3.99
N LYS A 60 5.59 2.03 -3.51
CA LYS A 60 7.01 2.14 -3.83
C LYS A 60 7.49 0.83 -4.43
N GLY A 61 8.13 0.93 -5.58
CA GLY A 61 8.73 -0.24 -6.20
C GLY A 61 10.25 -0.18 -6.09
N ARG A 62 10.86 -1.34 -5.99
CA ARG A 62 12.31 -1.47 -5.95
C ARG A 62 12.72 -2.74 -6.69
N LYS A 63 13.92 -2.72 -7.26
CA LYS A 63 14.48 -3.92 -7.89
C LYS A 63 14.94 -4.94 -6.86
N THR A 64 15.38 -4.44 -5.70
CA THR A 64 15.84 -5.29 -4.59
C THR A 64 15.00 -4.99 -3.36
N GLU A 65 15.10 -5.83 -2.35
CA GLU A 65 14.36 -5.67 -1.11
C GLU A 65 14.81 -4.40 -0.38
N PRO A 66 13.96 -3.37 -0.26
CA PRO A 66 14.36 -2.11 0.37
C PRO A 66 14.44 -2.18 1.88
N ALA A 67 13.72 -3.10 2.47
CA ALA A 67 13.66 -3.24 3.92
C ALA A 67 14.23 -4.59 4.36
N LYS A 68 15.44 -4.90 3.91
CA LYS A 68 16.07 -6.19 4.15
C LYS A 68 16.09 -6.55 5.64
N THR A 69 16.39 -5.60 6.51
CA THR A 69 16.41 -5.84 7.96
C THR A 69 15.02 -6.23 8.48
N LEU A 70 13.99 -5.49 8.08
CA LEU A 70 12.62 -5.77 8.51
C LEU A 70 12.13 -7.11 7.98
N LEU A 71 12.44 -7.42 6.74
CA LEU A 71 12.07 -8.71 6.15
C LEU A 71 12.81 -9.86 6.84
N GLY A 72 14.06 -9.63 7.22
CA GLY A 72 14.83 -10.60 8.00
C GLY A 72 14.22 -10.84 9.37
N TRP A 73 13.72 -9.81 10.02
CA TRP A 73 13.03 -9.95 11.30
C TRP A 73 11.70 -10.69 11.16
N LYS A 74 10.98 -10.43 10.06
CA LYS A 74 9.71 -11.10 9.80
C LYS A 74 9.89 -12.60 9.60
N LYS A 75 10.94 -13.00 8.91
CA LYS A 75 11.24 -14.41 8.60
C LYS A 75 10.01 -15.11 8.01
N ASP A 76 9.64 -16.28 8.58
CA ASP A 76 8.51 -17.07 8.11
C ASP A 76 7.21 -16.72 8.83
N CYS A 77 7.23 -15.71 9.68
CA CYS A 77 6.01 -15.29 10.36
C CYS A 77 5.09 -14.52 9.41
N ASP A 78 3.81 -14.54 9.71
CA ASP A 78 2.81 -13.90 8.86
C ASP A 78 2.84 -12.39 9.00
N ILE A 79 3.07 -11.88 10.19
CA ILE A 79 3.06 -10.45 10.50
C ILE A 79 4.24 -10.09 11.37
N LEU A 80 4.92 -9.03 11.00
CA LEU A 80 5.93 -8.39 11.85
C LEU A 80 5.31 -7.15 12.46
N ILE A 81 5.43 -7.00 13.77
CA ILE A 81 5.01 -5.79 14.46
C ILE A 81 6.27 -5.08 14.98
N VAL A 82 6.42 -3.82 14.59
CA VAL A 82 7.53 -3.00 15.09
C VAL A 82 6.94 -1.95 16.03
N LYS A 83 7.27 -2.06 17.30
CA LYS A 83 6.77 -1.15 18.33
C LYS A 83 7.88 -0.23 18.82
N VAL A 84 7.70 1.06 18.64
CA VAL A 84 8.60 2.08 19.16
C VAL A 84 7.96 2.65 20.43
N ASP A 85 8.78 2.89 21.45
CA ASP A 85 8.27 3.40 22.73
C ASP A 85 7.48 4.70 22.53
N ASN A 86 6.31 4.77 23.15
CA ASN A 86 5.43 5.93 23.13
C ASN A 86 4.88 6.29 21.75
N LYS A 87 4.89 5.35 20.81
CA LYS A 87 4.32 5.52 19.46
C LYS A 87 3.46 4.33 19.09
N PRO A 88 2.49 4.52 18.20
CA PRO A 88 1.70 3.39 17.70
C PRO A 88 2.59 2.39 16.98
N PRO A 89 2.25 1.10 17.03
CA PRO A 89 3.03 0.08 16.33
C PRO A 89 2.85 0.16 14.82
N TYR A 90 3.86 -0.31 14.11
CA TYR A 90 3.81 -0.50 12.66
C TYR A 90 3.67 -1.98 12.36
N PHE A 91 2.97 -2.28 11.28
CA PHE A 91 2.70 -3.66 10.87
C PHE A 91 3.28 -3.91 9.49
N LEU A 92 4.00 -5.01 9.31
CA LEU A 92 4.49 -5.47 8.02
C LEU A 92 3.90 -6.84 7.74
N LEU A 93 3.20 -6.98 6.63
CA LEU A 93 2.60 -8.23 6.22
C LEU A 93 2.69 -8.39 4.71
N ASP A 94 2.55 -9.62 4.24
CA ASP A 94 2.66 -9.89 2.82
C ASP A 94 1.30 -10.02 2.14
N GLU A 95 1.34 -10.30 0.84
CA GLU A 95 0.15 -10.37 0.00
C GLU A 95 -0.88 -11.39 0.50
N ASP A 96 -0.42 -12.57 0.88
CA ASP A 96 -1.32 -13.65 1.28
C ASP A 96 -2.12 -13.29 2.53
N ILE A 97 -1.45 -12.71 3.52
CA ILE A 97 -2.13 -12.28 4.75
C ILE A 97 -3.06 -11.12 4.48
N MET A 98 -2.66 -10.19 3.62
CA MET A 98 -3.53 -9.07 3.26
C MET A 98 -4.81 -9.57 2.56
N LYS A 99 -4.70 -10.59 1.72
CA LYS A 99 -5.87 -11.21 1.08
C LYS A 99 -6.81 -11.81 2.11
N VAL A 100 -6.27 -12.52 3.10
CA VAL A 100 -7.08 -13.10 4.17
C VAL A 100 -7.85 -12.01 4.92
N ILE A 101 -7.15 -10.96 5.32
CA ILE A 101 -7.76 -9.84 6.05
C ILE A 101 -8.87 -9.19 5.22
N LEU A 102 -8.57 -8.86 3.97
CA LEU A 102 -9.53 -8.18 3.10
C LEU A 102 -10.75 -9.05 2.78
N SER A 103 -10.56 -10.37 2.69
CA SER A 103 -11.68 -11.28 2.44
C SER A 103 -12.72 -11.26 3.55
N ARG A 104 -12.34 -10.87 4.76
CA ARG A 104 -13.23 -10.79 5.91
C ARG A 104 -13.92 -9.44 6.06
N VAL A 105 -13.46 -8.43 5.31
CA VAL A 105 -14.01 -7.08 5.39
C VAL A 105 -15.25 -6.92 4.52
N LYS A 106 -15.41 -7.74 3.52
CA LYS A 106 -16.56 -7.67 2.59
C LYS A 106 -17.89 -8.00 3.27
#